data_100a77a4fb2529e5b489cd3bfd74a616
#
_entry.id   100a77a4fb2529e5b489cd3bfd74a616
#
_cell.length_a   1.000
_cell.length_b   1.000
_cell.length_c   1.000
_cell.angle_alpha   90.00
_cell.angle_beta   90.00
_cell.angle_gamma   90.00
#
_symmetry.space_group_name_H-M   'P 1'
#
loop_
_entity.id
_entity.type
_entity.pdbx_description
1 polymer ?
#
loop_
_entity_poly.entity_id
_entity_poly.type
_entity_poly.pdbx_seq_one_letter_code
_entity_poly.pdbx_strand_id
1 'polypeptide(L)'
;MESIAVSEKFENEFRTSHLKILSSSYGPSLLISPVDCLIAIGSNLGDRLAHLRAGIAAIDALHGVHVTDVSSLYETAPVGGPEQQGPYLNAALRVETTRDAAGLLSELHRIEAERNRVRRIRWGPRTLDLDLLVHGDT
;
A
#
# COMPACT_ATOMS: atom_id res chain seq x y z
N MET A 1 3.22 -15.80 11.21
CA MET A 1 2.66 -15.16 10.01
C MET A 1 2.27 -16.23 9.00
N GLU A 2 1.04 -16.24 8.60
CA GLU A 2 0.51 -17.24 7.69
C GLU A 2 0.14 -16.62 6.35
N SER A 3 0.46 -17.32 5.27
CA SER A 3 0.08 -16.92 3.93
C SER A 3 -1.36 -17.34 3.65
N ILE A 4 -2.13 -16.47 3.03
CA ILE A 4 -3.54 -16.71 2.73
C ILE A 4 -3.70 -17.08 1.25
N ALA A 5 -4.48 -18.13 0.99
CA ALA A 5 -4.65 -18.69 -0.35
C ALA A 5 -5.32 -17.78 -1.38
N VAL A 6 -5.92 -16.67 -0.97
CA VAL A 6 -6.58 -15.74 -1.89
C VAL A 6 -5.61 -14.88 -2.68
N SER A 7 -4.32 -14.89 -2.35
CA SER A 7 -3.34 -13.99 -2.90
C SER A 7 -3.16 -14.14 -4.41
N GLU A 8 -3.17 -15.36 -4.92
CA GLU A 8 -2.92 -15.61 -6.34
C GLU A 8 -3.98 -14.94 -7.23
N LYS A 9 -5.25 -15.13 -6.88
CA LYS A 9 -6.34 -14.51 -7.62
C LYS A 9 -6.26 -12.99 -7.55
N PHE A 10 -5.99 -12.46 -6.36
CA PHE A 10 -5.84 -11.03 -6.13
C PHE A 10 -4.70 -10.46 -6.97
N GLU A 11 -3.54 -11.09 -6.96
CA GLU A 11 -2.38 -10.64 -7.73
C GLU A 11 -2.66 -10.66 -9.21
N ASN A 12 -3.29 -11.72 -9.72
CA ASN A 12 -3.61 -11.82 -11.14
C ASN A 12 -4.60 -10.76 -11.59
N GLU A 13 -5.65 -10.53 -10.82
CA GLU A 13 -6.62 -9.48 -11.13
C GLU A 13 -5.96 -8.11 -11.14
N PHE A 14 -5.11 -7.83 -10.15
CA PHE A 14 -4.40 -6.56 -10.05
C PHE A 14 -3.48 -6.36 -11.25
N ARG A 15 -2.65 -7.33 -11.57
CA ARG A 15 -1.71 -7.23 -12.71
C ARG A 15 -2.43 -7.01 -14.03
N THR A 16 -3.54 -7.68 -14.23
CA THR A 16 -4.30 -7.56 -15.47
C THR A 16 -4.94 -6.18 -15.62
N SER A 17 -5.49 -5.64 -14.54
CA SER A 17 -6.22 -4.38 -14.57
C SER A 17 -5.34 -3.15 -14.50
N HIS A 18 -4.09 -3.29 -14.05
CA HIS A 18 -3.20 -2.16 -13.78
C HIS A 18 -1.98 -2.11 -14.69
N LEU A 19 -2.12 -2.60 -15.91
CA LEU A 19 -1.07 -2.41 -16.91
C LEU A 19 -1.00 -0.92 -17.25
N LYS A 20 0.07 -0.27 -16.83
CA LYS A 20 0.32 1.14 -17.10
C LYS A 20 1.48 1.29 -18.07
N ILE A 21 1.35 2.27 -18.93
CA ILE A 21 2.47 2.69 -19.77
C ILE A 21 3.30 3.65 -18.90
N LEU A 22 4.46 3.20 -18.45
CA LEU A 22 5.29 3.98 -17.54
C LEU A 22 5.65 5.36 -18.07
N SER A 23 5.88 5.47 -19.36
CA SER A 23 6.24 6.74 -19.98
C SER A 23 5.20 7.83 -19.80
N SER A 24 3.93 7.47 -19.63
CA SER A 24 2.86 8.45 -19.43
C SER A 24 2.75 8.90 -17.97
N SER A 25 3.35 8.13 -17.04
CA SER A 25 3.32 8.44 -15.61
C SER A 25 4.37 9.45 -15.19
N TYR A 26 5.39 9.63 -16.02
CA TYR A 26 6.53 10.49 -15.71
C TYR A 26 6.53 11.67 -16.67
N GLY A 27 5.97 12.76 -16.23
CA GLY A 27 5.92 13.97 -17.04
C GLY A 27 7.31 14.54 -17.31
N PRO A 28 7.44 15.43 -18.30
CA PRO A 28 8.74 16.00 -18.66
C PRO A 28 9.37 16.86 -17.57
N SER A 29 8.61 17.26 -16.56
CA SER A 29 9.13 18.02 -15.42
C SER A 29 9.86 17.18 -14.38
N LEU A 30 9.74 15.85 -14.47
CA LEU A 30 10.40 14.93 -13.54
C LEU A 30 11.78 14.57 -14.10
N LEU A 31 12.79 15.10 -13.48
CA LEU A 31 14.17 14.99 -13.98
C LEU A 31 14.96 13.85 -13.35
N ILE A 32 14.39 13.17 -12.35
CA ILE A 32 15.07 12.09 -11.63
C ILE A 32 14.67 10.75 -12.24
N SER A 33 15.65 9.85 -12.33
CA SER A 33 15.36 8.48 -12.70
C SER A 33 14.51 7.81 -11.63
N PRO A 34 13.56 6.96 -12.01
CA PRO A 34 12.76 6.24 -11.02
C PRO A 34 13.63 5.38 -10.11
N VAL A 35 13.22 5.27 -8.86
CA VAL A 35 13.84 4.36 -7.90
C VAL A 35 12.81 3.34 -7.42
N ASP A 36 13.29 2.19 -6.99
CA ASP A 36 12.44 1.15 -6.42
C ASP A 36 12.20 1.44 -4.94
N CYS A 37 10.96 1.21 -4.52
CA CYS A 37 10.56 1.38 -3.13
C CYS A 37 9.79 0.15 -2.66
N LEU A 38 9.80 -0.07 -1.35
CA LEU A 38 8.98 -1.08 -0.70
C LEU A 38 8.00 -0.40 0.24
N ILE A 39 6.74 -0.79 0.14
CA ILE A 39 5.67 -0.26 0.98
C ILE A 39 4.94 -1.43 1.62
N ALA A 40 4.78 -1.39 2.94
CA ALA A 40 3.92 -2.34 3.64
C ALA A 40 2.50 -1.78 3.67
N ILE A 41 1.51 -2.64 3.49
CA ILE A 41 0.11 -2.28 3.51
C ILE A 41 -0.66 -3.28 4.37
N GLY A 42 -1.58 -2.78 5.19
CA GLY A 42 -2.36 -3.63 6.08
C GLY A 42 -3.72 -3.06 6.42
N SER A 43 -4.62 -3.93 6.86
CA SER A 43 -5.94 -3.57 7.34
C SER A 43 -6.43 -4.62 8.34
N ASN A 44 -7.07 -4.19 9.44
CA ASN A 44 -7.72 -5.11 10.36
C ASN A 44 -9.14 -4.69 10.70
N LEU A 45 -9.78 -3.90 9.85
CA LEU A 45 -11.13 -3.42 10.09
C LEU A 45 -11.97 -3.54 8.82
N GLY A 46 -13.18 -4.08 8.97
CA GLY A 46 -14.14 -4.19 7.87
C GLY A 46 -13.69 -5.19 6.80
N ASP A 47 -13.97 -4.86 5.56
CA ASP A 47 -13.55 -5.67 4.40
C ASP A 47 -12.08 -5.40 4.09
N ARG A 48 -11.22 -6.15 4.77
CA ARG A 48 -9.77 -5.95 4.72
C ARG A 48 -9.22 -6.03 3.30
N LEU A 49 -9.66 -7.02 2.53
CA LEU A 49 -9.19 -7.18 1.16
C LEU A 49 -9.59 -6.00 0.28
N ALA A 50 -10.82 -5.52 0.42
CA ALA A 50 -11.29 -4.36 -0.33
C ALA A 50 -10.48 -3.11 0.03
N HIS A 51 -10.15 -2.94 1.30
CA HIS A 51 -9.32 -1.81 1.74
C HIS A 51 -7.89 -1.90 1.18
N LEU A 52 -7.29 -3.09 1.15
CA LEU A 52 -5.98 -3.27 0.53
C LEU A 52 -6.04 -2.94 -0.97
N ARG A 53 -7.03 -3.45 -1.67
CA ARG A 53 -7.20 -3.16 -3.11
C ARG A 53 -7.35 -1.67 -3.38
N ALA A 54 -8.16 -0.99 -2.58
CA ALA A 54 -8.36 0.44 -2.73
C ALA A 54 -7.07 1.22 -2.46
N GLY A 55 -6.31 0.81 -1.44
CA GLY A 55 -5.03 1.43 -1.12
C GLY A 55 -4.00 1.24 -2.23
N ILE A 56 -3.90 0.03 -2.76
CA ILE A 56 -2.98 -0.25 -3.88
C ILE A 56 -3.37 0.56 -5.12
N ALA A 57 -4.65 0.62 -5.44
CA ALA A 57 -5.12 1.40 -6.59
C ALA A 57 -4.83 2.90 -6.40
N ALA A 58 -5.01 3.43 -5.19
CA ALA A 58 -4.72 4.83 -4.90
C ALA A 58 -3.23 5.14 -5.04
N ILE A 59 -2.37 4.23 -4.58
CA ILE A 59 -0.91 4.38 -4.73
C ILE A 59 -0.53 4.36 -6.21
N ASP A 60 -1.06 3.39 -6.95
CA ASP A 60 -0.74 3.25 -8.37
C ASP A 60 -1.25 4.42 -9.21
N ALA A 61 -2.26 5.13 -8.73
CA ALA A 61 -2.81 6.31 -9.40
C ALA A 61 -2.02 7.59 -9.13
N LEU A 62 -1.10 7.59 -8.17
CA LEU A 62 -0.29 8.77 -7.88
C LEU A 62 0.61 9.12 -9.06
N HIS A 63 0.72 10.41 -9.35
CA HIS A 63 1.64 10.88 -10.39
C HIS A 63 3.08 10.52 -10.03
N GLY A 64 3.79 9.91 -10.96
CA GLY A 64 5.18 9.51 -10.74
C GLY A 64 5.35 8.25 -9.90
N VAL A 65 4.29 7.45 -9.73
CA VAL A 65 4.33 6.21 -8.98
C VAL A 65 3.71 5.09 -9.80
N HIS A 66 4.36 3.93 -9.80
CA HIS A 66 3.85 2.74 -10.48
C HIS A 66 4.09 1.52 -9.61
N VAL A 67 3.02 0.80 -9.29
CA VAL A 67 3.12 -0.46 -8.54
C VAL A 67 3.56 -1.56 -9.48
N THR A 68 4.73 -2.15 -9.20
CA THR A 68 5.32 -3.18 -10.06
C THR A 68 5.06 -4.59 -9.58
N ASP A 69 4.92 -4.77 -8.27
CA ASP A 69 4.70 -6.09 -7.67
C ASP A 69 3.87 -5.97 -6.41
N VAL A 70 3.11 -7.03 -6.14
CA VAL A 70 2.35 -7.21 -4.91
C VAL A 70 2.70 -8.57 -4.34
N SER A 71 3.06 -8.63 -3.06
CA SER A 71 3.38 -9.89 -2.41
C SER A 71 2.13 -10.74 -2.16
N SER A 72 2.34 -11.97 -1.70
CA SER A 72 1.27 -12.77 -1.11
C SER A 72 0.66 -12.05 0.08
N LEU A 73 -0.57 -12.41 0.41
CA LEU A 73 -1.27 -11.88 1.58
C LEU A 73 -0.90 -12.68 2.83
N TYR A 74 -0.76 -11.98 3.94
CA TYR A 74 -0.42 -12.58 5.23
C TYR A 74 -1.37 -12.07 6.29
N GLU A 75 -1.74 -12.96 7.21
CA GLU A 75 -2.55 -12.58 8.35
C GLU A 75 -1.69 -12.55 9.60
N THR A 76 -1.76 -11.47 10.36
CA THR A 76 -0.98 -11.29 11.58
C THR A 76 -1.85 -10.79 12.72
N ALA A 77 -1.50 -11.20 13.95
CA ALA A 77 -2.18 -10.72 15.14
C ALA A 77 -1.85 -9.24 15.38
N PRO A 78 -2.81 -8.44 15.89
CA PRO A 78 -2.52 -7.06 16.24
C PRO A 78 -1.54 -6.99 17.41
N VAL A 79 -0.73 -5.92 17.44
CA VAL A 79 0.24 -5.66 18.50
C VAL A 79 -0.25 -4.47 19.31
N GLY A 80 -0.53 -4.70 20.60
CA GLY A 80 -1.03 -3.64 21.48
C GLY A 80 -2.47 -3.25 21.20
N GLY A 81 -2.93 -2.20 21.85
CA GLY A 81 -4.27 -1.67 21.67
C GLY A 81 -5.37 -2.46 22.37
N PRO A 82 -6.65 -2.16 22.08
CA PRO A 82 -7.78 -2.82 22.70
C PRO A 82 -7.83 -4.31 22.45
N GLU A 83 -8.39 -5.04 23.39
CA GLU A 83 -8.69 -6.45 23.19
C GLU A 83 -9.73 -6.62 22.10
N GLN A 84 -9.82 -7.81 21.53
CA GLN A 84 -10.80 -8.18 20.51
C GLN A 84 -10.61 -7.50 19.15
N GLN A 85 -9.47 -6.89 18.91
CA GLN A 85 -9.14 -6.49 17.55
C GLN A 85 -8.95 -7.73 16.68
N GLY A 86 -9.49 -7.68 15.47
CA GLY A 86 -9.25 -8.72 14.49
C GLY A 86 -7.82 -8.72 13.97
N PRO A 87 -7.39 -9.81 13.34
CA PRO A 87 -6.06 -9.88 12.76
C PRO A 87 -5.93 -8.94 11.56
N TYR A 88 -4.71 -8.48 11.34
CA TYR A 88 -4.37 -7.73 10.14
C TYR A 88 -4.27 -8.64 8.93
N LEU A 89 -4.72 -8.13 7.80
CA LEU A 89 -4.37 -8.66 6.50
C LEU A 89 -3.28 -7.76 5.93
N ASN A 90 -2.15 -8.32 5.58
CA ASN A 90 -0.96 -7.57 5.17
C ASN A 90 -0.43 -8.00 3.82
N ALA A 91 0.21 -7.06 3.13
CA ALA A 91 0.98 -7.33 1.93
C ALA A 91 2.14 -6.35 1.86
N ALA A 92 3.07 -6.61 0.97
CA ALA A 92 4.13 -5.69 0.63
C ALA A 92 4.03 -5.34 -0.85
N LEU A 93 4.33 -4.11 -1.18
CA LEU A 93 4.30 -3.61 -2.55
C LEU A 93 5.71 -3.20 -2.95
N ARG A 94 6.07 -3.53 -4.19
CA ARG A 94 7.20 -2.87 -4.84
C ARG A 94 6.63 -1.81 -5.77
N VAL A 95 7.17 -0.61 -5.68
CA VAL A 95 6.77 0.48 -6.57
C VAL A 95 8.01 1.13 -7.18
N GLU A 96 7.85 1.67 -8.38
CA GLU A 96 8.82 2.58 -8.97
C GLU A 96 8.29 4.00 -8.84
N THR A 97 9.14 4.94 -8.46
CA THR A 97 8.71 6.32 -8.30
C THR A 97 9.80 7.32 -8.66
N THR A 98 9.37 8.45 -9.20
CA THR A 98 10.22 9.63 -9.37
C THR A 98 10.02 10.64 -8.24
N ARG A 99 9.14 10.35 -7.29
CA ARG A 99 8.97 11.19 -6.10
C ARG A 99 10.09 10.92 -5.11
N ASP A 100 10.53 11.94 -4.37
CA ASP A 100 11.44 11.71 -3.27
C ASP A 100 10.72 11.03 -2.09
N ALA A 101 11.49 10.59 -1.09
CA ALA A 101 10.92 9.86 0.03
C ALA A 101 9.89 10.69 0.80
N ALA A 102 10.17 11.95 1.05
CA ALA A 102 9.25 12.83 1.77
C ALA A 102 7.95 13.04 1.01
N GLY A 103 8.04 13.25 -0.30
CA GLY A 103 6.86 13.43 -1.16
C GLY A 103 6.01 12.18 -1.22
N LEU A 104 6.63 11.01 -1.37
CA LEU A 104 5.89 9.75 -1.38
C LEU A 104 5.24 9.49 -0.02
N LEU A 105 5.97 9.66 1.07
CA LEU A 105 5.44 9.46 2.41
C LEU A 105 4.24 10.36 2.70
N SER A 106 4.31 11.62 2.28
CA SER A 106 3.19 12.55 2.42
C SER A 106 1.93 12.05 1.70
N GLU A 107 2.08 11.52 0.50
CA GLU A 107 0.96 10.96 -0.25
C GLU A 107 0.40 9.69 0.40
N LEU A 108 1.27 8.85 0.94
CA LEU A 108 0.82 7.65 1.67
C LEU A 108 0.01 8.04 2.91
N HIS A 109 0.44 9.06 3.64
CA HIS A 109 -0.30 9.56 4.79
C HIS A 109 -1.67 10.12 4.39
N ARG A 110 -1.74 10.80 3.26
CA ARG A 110 -3.01 11.32 2.74
C ARG A 110 -3.99 10.19 2.40
N ILE A 111 -3.51 9.15 1.72
CA ILE A 111 -4.33 7.99 1.36
C ILE A 111 -4.82 7.30 2.64
N GLU A 112 -3.93 7.10 3.59
CA GLU A 112 -4.25 6.50 4.89
C GLU A 112 -5.30 7.30 5.64
N ALA A 113 -5.14 8.62 5.69
CA ALA A 113 -6.08 9.50 6.38
C ALA A 113 -7.47 9.46 5.76
N GLU A 114 -7.57 9.41 4.44
CA GLU A 114 -8.85 9.33 3.75
C GLU A 114 -9.61 8.04 4.10
N ARG A 115 -8.88 6.93 4.25
CA ARG A 115 -9.50 5.63 4.58
C ARG A 115 -9.77 5.48 6.08
N ASN A 116 -9.05 6.20 6.93
CA ASN A 116 -9.12 6.09 8.39
C ASN A 116 -9.86 7.25 9.07
N ARG A 117 -10.77 7.90 8.37
CA ARG A 117 -11.42 9.12 8.86
C ARG A 117 -12.07 9.01 10.24
N VAL A 118 -12.55 7.84 10.60
CA VAL A 118 -13.24 7.63 11.87
C VAL A 118 -12.37 6.97 12.93
N ARG A 119 -11.08 6.88 12.72
CA ARG A 119 -10.18 6.30 13.71
C ARG A 119 -10.13 7.18 14.95
N ARG A 120 -10.46 6.62 16.11
CA ARG A 120 -10.58 7.36 17.35
C ARG A 120 -9.70 6.83 18.48
N ILE A 121 -9.17 5.63 18.33
CA ILE A 121 -8.43 4.94 19.38
C ILE A 121 -7.00 4.73 18.94
N ARG A 122 -6.06 5.25 19.72
CA ARG A 122 -4.64 4.98 19.48
C ARG A 122 -4.40 3.47 19.59
N TRP A 123 -3.64 2.91 18.64
CA TRP A 123 -3.40 1.48 18.52
C TRP A 123 -4.67 0.66 18.27
N GLY A 124 -5.78 1.31 17.99
CA GLY A 124 -7.02 0.64 17.64
C GLY A 124 -7.05 0.10 16.23
N PRO A 125 -8.20 -0.49 15.84
CA PRO A 125 -8.36 -1.03 14.49
C PRO A 125 -8.12 0.02 13.42
N ARG A 126 -7.50 -0.40 12.31
CA ARG A 126 -7.22 0.48 11.18
C ARG A 126 -7.84 -0.04 9.91
N THR A 127 -8.55 0.85 9.22
CA THR A 127 -9.07 0.56 7.89
C THR A 127 -7.93 0.34 6.91
N LEU A 128 -6.92 1.20 6.94
CA LEU A 128 -5.76 1.09 6.07
C LEU A 128 -4.52 1.64 6.78
N ASP A 129 -3.45 0.87 6.70
CA ASP A 129 -2.16 1.21 7.29
C ASP A 129 -1.11 1.10 6.19
N LEU A 130 -0.37 2.16 5.96
CA LEU A 130 0.67 2.22 4.91
C LEU A 130 2.00 2.63 5.54
N ASP A 131 3.05 1.92 5.18
CA ASP A 131 4.37 2.17 5.74
C ASP A 131 5.44 2.10 4.64
N LEU A 132 6.17 3.19 4.45
CA LEU A 132 7.27 3.22 3.51
C LEU A 132 8.50 2.61 4.18
N LEU A 133 8.93 1.46 3.68
CA LEU A 133 10.01 0.70 4.28
C LEU A 133 11.38 1.06 3.69
N VAL A 134 11.43 1.24 2.37
CA VAL A 134 12.68 1.50 1.65
C VAL A 134 12.38 2.43 0.49
N HIS A 135 13.25 3.40 0.26
CA HIS A 135 13.18 4.30 -0.90
C HIS A 135 14.55 4.32 -1.57
N GLY A 136 14.66 3.62 -2.68
CA GLY A 136 15.93 3.46 -3.37
C GLY A 136 16.98 2.81 -2.47
N ASP A 137 18.11 3.48 -2.31
CA ASP A 137 19.23 3.01 -1.48
C ASP A 137 19.14 3.49 -0.02
N THR A 138 18.08 4.18 0.34
CA THR A 138 17.92 4.68 1.72
C THR A 138 16.88 3.84 2.56
#